data_e863cf5e79a829487b26d200c038cfde
#
_entry.id   e863cf5e79a829487b26d200c038cfde
#
_cell.length_a   1.000
_cell.length_b   1.000
_cell.length_c   1.000
_cell.angle_alpha   90.00
_cell.angle_beta   90.00
_cell.angle_gamma   90.00
#
_symmetry.space_group_name_H-M   'P 1'
#
loop_
_entity.id
_entity.type
_entity.pdbx_description
1 polymer ?
#
loop_
_entity_poly.entity_id
_entity_poly.type
_entity_poly.pdbx_seq_one_letter_code
_entity_poly.pdbx_strand_id
1 'polypeptide(L)'
;VFSGDIGNTDQPIIRDPTYIKEADYVFMESTYGDRSHGPKPDYVNELAKILQRTFDRGGNVVVPSFAVGRTQEMLYFIREIKEKGLVKGHGNFPVYIDSPLAIEATRIFRDTDMECFDEETRAMLAKGIDPIALPGLRVTVTSDESRMINADRVPKVILSASGMCEAGRIRHHLKHNLWRP
;
A
#
# COMPACT_ATOMS: atom_id res chain seq x y z
N VAL A 1 23.10 19.59 -5.25
CA VAL A 1 21.85 18.82 -5.14
C VAL A 1 22.13 17.54 -4.38
N PHE A 2 21.22 17.17 -3.48
CA PHE A 2 21.19 15.87 -2.79
C PHE A 2 19.83 15.21 -3.13
N SER A 3 19.86 14.06 -3.82
CA SER A 3 18.62 13.45 -4.31
C SER A 3 17.79 12.77 -3.22
N GLY A 4 18.43 12.24 -2.17
CA GLY A 4 17.79 11.21 -1.39
C GLY A 4 17.41 10.01 -2.28
N ASP A 5 16.30 9.37 -2.02
CA ASP A 5 15.74 8.35 -2.91
C ASP A 5 15.13 9.04 -4.14
N ILE A 6 15.53 8.63 -5.34
CA ILE A 6 15.04 9.24 -6.58
C ILE A 6 13.58 8.85 -6.85
N GLY A 7 13.20 7.64 -6.44
CA GLY A 7 11.86 7.12 -6.67
C GLY A 7 11.64 6.66 -8.12
N ASN A 8 10.38 6.59 -8.50
CA ASN A 8 9.96 6.11 -9.81
C ASN A 8 8.94 7.07 -10.43
N THR A 9 8.71 6.97 -11.73
CA THR A 9 7.67 7.72 -12.44
C THR A 9 6.35 6.95 -12.47
N ASP A 10 5.27 7.65 -12.78
CA ASP A 10 3.91 7.08 -12.89
C ASP A 10 3.48 6.28 -11.65
N GLN A 11 3.89 6.69 -10.46
CA GLN A 11 3.39 6.15 -9.21
C GLN A 11 2.01 6.75 -8.91
N PRO A 12 1.04 5.95 -8.45
CA PRO A 12 -0.27 6.50 -8.10
C PRO A 12 -0.16 7.44 -6.90
N ILE A 13 -1.10 8.36 -6.80
CA ILE A 13 -1.30 9.34 -5.72
C ILE A 13 -0.36 10.54 -5.83
N ILE A 14 0.95 10.32 -5.94
CA ILE A 14 1.95 11.40 -5.91
C ILE A 14 2.39 11.79 -7.32
N ARG A 15 2.67 13.07 -7.51
CA ARG A 15 3.21 13.55 -8.78
C ARG A 15 4.61 13.01 -9.04
N ASP A 16 4.98 12.95 -10.31
CA ASP A 16 6.32 12.54 -10.74
C ASP A 16 7.41 13.48 -10.22
N PRO A 17 8.65 12.98 -10.07
CA PRO A 17 9.80 13.77 -9.70
C PRO A 17 10.06 14.93 -10.67
N THR A 18 10.45 16.07 -10.14
CA THR A 18 10.90 17.21 -10.97
C THR A 18 12.36 17.03 -11.33
N TYR A 19 12.65 16.94 -12.63
CA TYR A 19 14.02 16.82 -13.11
C TYR A 19 14.79 18.15 -12.98
N ILE A 20 15.94 18.09 -12.33
CA ILE A 20 16.87 19.22 -12.22
C ILE A 20 17.80 19.22 -13.43
N LYS A 21 17.81 20.31 -14.20
CA LYS A 21 18.54 20.39 -15.47
C LYS A 21 20.02 20.78 -15.31
N GLU A 22 20.33 21.58 -14.30
CA GLU A 22 21.68 22.10 -14.06
C GLU A 22 21.99 22.11 -12.56
N ALA A 23 23.21 21.72 -12.20
CA ALA A 23 23.72 21.78 -10.82
C ALA A 23 25.26 21.76 -10.84
N ASP A 24 25.91 22.50 -9.94
CA ASP A 24 27.37 22.49 -9.79
C ASP A 24 27.86 21.17 -9.17
N TYR A 25 27.10 20.62 -8.24
CA TYR A 25 27.40 19.33 -7.58
C TYR A 25 26.12 18.52 -7.37
N VAL A 26 26.21 17.21 -7.64
CA VAL A 26 25.09 16.27 -7.45
C VAL A 26 25.57 15.07 -6.62
N PHE A 27 24.87 14.82 -5.53
CA PHE A 27 24.95 13.60 -4.73
C PHE A 27 23.63 12.84 -4.89
N MET A 28 23.68 11.69 -5.52
CA MET A 28 22.49 10.90 -5.82
C MET A 28 22.70 9.43 -5.49
N GLU A 29 21.59 8.75 -5.18
CA GLU A 29 21.59 7.30 -5.05
C GLU A 29 21.96 6.60 -6.36
N SER A 30 22.39 5.34 -6.27
CA SER A 30 22.62 4.48 -7.43
C SER A 30 22.24 3.02 -7.17
N THR A 31 21.24 2.79 -6.35
CA THR A 31 20.78 1.46 -5.92
C THR A 31 20.47 0.53 -7.10
N TYR A 32 19.87 1.08 -8.15
CA TYR A 32 19.58 0.39 -9.40
C TYR A 32 20.33 1.00 -10.60
N GLY A 33 21.49 1.62 -10.35
CA GLY A 33 22.28 2.30 -11.39
C GLY A 33 22.84 1.36 -12.47
N ASP A 34 22.89 0.05 -12.20
CA ASP A 34 23.41 -0.98 -13.10
C ASP A 34 22.31 -1.81 -13.79
N ARG A 35 21.02 -1.56 -13.53
CA ARG A 35 19.92 -2.38 -14.03
C ARG A 35 18.59 -1.64 -14.11
N SER A 36 17.68 -2.17 -14.93
CA SER A 36 16.29 -1.71 -15.04
C SER A 36 15.34 -2.70 -14.35
N HIS A 37 14.22 -2.20 -13.84
CA HIS A 37 13.16 -3.02 -13.26
C HIS A 37 12.31 -3.81 -14.28
N GLY A 38 12.52 -3.58 -15.58
CA GLY A 38 11.66 -4.11 -16.63
C GLY A 38 10.34 -3.34 -16.77
N PRO A 39 9.42 -3.86 -17.59
CA PRO A 39 8.12 -3.22 -17.82
C PRO A 39 7.29 -3.22 -16.53
N LYS A 40 6.56 -2.14 -16.30
CA LYS A 40 5.65 -1.98 -15.16
C LYS A 40 4.50 -2.99 -15.27
N PRO A 41 4.29 -3.87 -14.29
CA PRO A 41 3.20 -4.83 -14.33
C PRO A 41 1.85 -4.15 -14.06
N ASP A 42 0.77 -4.81 -14.46
CA ASP A 42 -0.59 -4.41 -14.07
C ASP A 42 -0.84 -4.82 -12.61
N TYR A 43 -0.42 -3.95 -11.68
CA TYR A 43 -0.50 -4.20 -10.25
C TYR A 43 -1.91 -4.51 -9.76
N VAL A 44 -2.92 -3.84 -10.31
CA VAL A 44 -4.33 -4.01 -9.90
C VAL A 44 -4.82 -5.41 -10.24
N ASN A 45 -4.64 -5.85 -11.48
CA ASN A 45 -5.08 -7.17 -11.90
C ASN A 45 -4.25 -8.30 -11.28
N GLU A 46 -2.95 -8.13 -11.12
CA GLU A 46 -2.12 -9.14 -10.46
C GLU A 46 -2.48 -9.28 -8.97
N LEU A 47 -2.67 -8.17 -8.26
CA LEU A 47 -3.13 -8.19 -6.88
C LEU A 47 -4.53 -8.82 -6.76
N ALA A 48 -5.46 -8.49 -7.66
CA ALA A 48 -6.79 -9.09 -7.67
C ALA A 48 -6.76 -10.62 -7.84
N LYS A 49 -5.88 -11.15 -8.69
CA LYS A 49 -5.67 -12.60 -8.85
C LYS A 49 -5.15 -13.25 -7.56
N ILE A 50 -4.20 -12.59 -6.88
CA ILE A 50 -3.66 -13.07 -5.60
C ILE A 50 -4.77 -13.11 -4.53
N LEU A 51 -5.54 -12.01 -4.41
CA LEU A 51 -6.66 -11.91 -3.49
C LEU A 51 -7.69 -13.02 -3.74
N GLN A 52 -8.14 -13.18 -5.00
CA GLN A 52 -9.11 -14.20 -5.39
C GLN A 52 -8.65 -15.59 -4.98
N ARG A 53 -7.46 -15.99 -5.46
CA ARG A 53 -6.91 -17.32 -5.18
C ARG A 53 -6.77 -17.61 -3.68
N THR A 54 -6.34 -16.59 -2.90
CA THR A 54 -6.10 -16.75 -1.47
C THR A 54 -7.42 -16.83 -0.70
N PHE A 55 -8.38 -15.98 -1.05
CA PHE A 55 -9.69 -15.95 -0.37
C PHE A 55 -10.54 -17.19 -0.69
N ASP A 56 -10.45 -17.71 -1.92
CA ASP A 56 -11.14 -18.96 -2.30
C ASP A 56 -10.67 -20.17 -1.47
N ARG A 57 -9.45 -20.11 -0.93
CA ARG A 57 -8.89 -21.10 0.00
C ARG A 57 -9.18 -20.79 1.47
N GLY A 58 -9.87 -19.68 1.78
CA GLY A 58 -10.11 -19.23 3.14
C GLY A 58 -8.88 -18.59 3.82
N GLY A 59 -7.83 -18.26 3.05
CA GLY A 59 -6.60 -17.65 3.55
C GLY A 59 -6.67 -16.12 3.68
N ASN A 60 -5.66 -15.55 4.32
CA ASN A 60 -5.44 -14.10 4.42
C ASN A 60 -4.31 -13.66 3.51
N VAL A 61 -4.41 -12.45 2.97
CA VAL A 61 -3.28 -11.81 2.26
C VAL A 61 -2.59 -10.87 3.23
N VAL A 62 -1.36 -11.20 3.59
CA VAL A 62 -0.52 -10.41 4.49
C VAL A 62 0.52 -9.67 3.65
N VAL A 63 0.49 -8.34 3.71
CA VAL A 63 1.34 -7.47 2.90
C VAL A 63 2.33 -6.74 3.80
N PRO A 64 3.62 -7.13 3.77
CA PRO A 64 4.66 -6.33 4.37
C PRO A 64 4.78 -5.00 3.62
N SER A 65 4.64 -3.89 4.33
CA SER A 65 4.73 -2.56 3.70
C SER A 65 5.38 -1.54 4.61
N PHE A 66 6.10 -0.59 3.99
CA PHE A 66 6.56 0.58 4.72
C PHE A 66 5.36 1.43 5.12
N ALA A 67 5.47 2.10 6.25
CA ALA A 67 4.39 2.93 6.80
C ALA A 67 4.05 4.11 5.89
N VAL A 68 5.06 4.65 5.21
CA VAL A 68 4.95 5.80 4.30
C VAL A 68 5.11 5.32 2.85
N GLY A 69 4.26 5.78 1.97
CA GLY A 69 4.26 5.51 0.53
C GLY A 69 3.59 4.18 0.19
N ARG A 70 4.26 3.05 0.43
CA ARG A 70 3.77 1.72 0.01
C ARG A 70 2.41 1.33 0.60
N THR A 71 2.15 1.68 1.84
CA THR A 71 0.83 1.40 2.46
C THR A 71 -0.28 2.17 1.74
N GLN A 72 -0.08 3.45 1.44
CA GLN A 72 -1.07 4.29 0.76
C GLN A 72 -1.30 3.83 -0.69
N GLU A 73 -0.24 3.48 -1.40
CA GLU A 73 -0.31 2.91 -2.75
C GLU A 73 -1.12 1.58 -2.76
N MET A 74 -0.90 0.71 -1.78
CA MET A 74 -1.69 -0.53 -1.64
C MET A 74 -3.17 -0.25 -1.37
N LEU A 75 -3.49 0.76 -0.55
CA LEU A 75 -4.89 1.17 -0.33
C LEU A 75 -5.52 1.66 -1.63
N TYR A 76 -4.81 2.44 -2.42
CA TYR A 76 -5.27 2.91 -3.73
C TYR A 76 -5.62 1.73 -4.66
N PHE A 77 -4.72 0.75 -4.82
CA PHE A 77 -4.99 -0.42 -5.65
C PHE A 77 -6.15 -1.27 -5.12
N ILE A 78 -6.23 -1.48 -3.81
CA ILE A 78 -7.32 -2.26 -3.21
C ILE A 78 -8.67 -1.55 -3.37
N ARG A 79 -8.70 -0.22 -3.27
CA ARG A 79 -9.91 0.56 -3.56
C ARG A 79 -10.38 0.29 -4.98
N GLU A 80 -9.50 0.42 -5.96
CA GLU A 80 -9.82 0.19 -7.38
C GLU A 80 -10.31 -1.25 -7.62
N ILE A 81 -9.67 -2.24 -7.01
CA ILE A 81 -10.10 -3.65 -7.06
C ILE A 81 -11.53 -3.82 -6.54
N LYS A 82 -11.87 -3.16 -5.42
CA LYS A 82 -13.21 -3.21 -4.83
C LYS A 82 -14.24 -2.49 -5.69
N GLU A 83 -13.93 -1.29 -6.18
CA GLU A 83 -14.82 -0.51 -7.03
C GLU A 83 -15.14 -1.23 -8.35
N LYS A 84 -14.14 -1.86 -8.97
CA LYS A 84 -14.30 -2.65 -10.19
C LYS A 84 -14.87 -4.05 -9.93
N GLY A 85 -15.02 -4.46 -8.68
CA GLY A 85 -15.52 -5.78 -8.30
C GLY A 85 -14.70 -6.93 -8.88
N LEU A 86 -13.36 -6.80 -8.87
CA LEU A 86 -12.46 -7.76 -9.50
C LEU A 86 -12.31 -9.07 -8.71
N VAL A 87 -12.64 -9.06 -7.41
CA VAL A 87 -12.61 -10.26 -6.54
C VAL A 87 -14.02 -10.77 -6.37
N LYS A 88 -14.34 -11.89 -7.02
CA LYS A 88 -15.69 -12.45 -7.06
C LYS A 88 -16.00 -13.27 -5.80
N GLY A 89 -17.24 -13.14 -5.30
CA GLY A 89 -17.67 -13.84 -4.08
C GLY A 89 -17.15 -13.27 -2.75
N HIS A 90 -16.18 -12.36 -2.80
CA HIS A 90 -15.52 -11.79 -1.62
C HIS A 90 -15.52 -10.25 -1.60
N GLY A 91 -16.41 -9.58 -2.31
CA GLY A 91 -16.39 -8.12 -2.52
C GLY A 91 -16.30 -7.27 -1.25
N ASN A 92 -16.81 -7.75 -0.13
CA ASN A 92 -16.79 -7.06 1.17
C ASN A 92 -15.62 -7.45 2.09
N PHE A 93 -14.55 -8.01 1.56
CA PHE A 93 -13.41 -8.40 2.39
C PHE A 93 -12.86 -7.22 3.21
N PRO A 94 -12.53 -7.44 4.50
CA PRO A 94 -11.92 -6.39 5.32
C PRO A 94 -10.45 -6.16 4.96
N VAL A 95 -10.01 -4.92 5.13
CA VAL A 95 -8.63 -4.49 4.94
C VAL A 95 -8.16 -3.84 6.24
N TYR A 96 -7.07 -4.32 6.79
CA TYR A 96 -6.50 -3.81 8.03
C TYR A 96 -5.21 -3.05 7.76
N ILE A 97 -5.08 -1.85 8.34
CA ILE A 97 -3.79 -1.21 8.57
C ILE A 97 -3.39 -1.52 10.01
N ASP A 98 -2.46 -2.44 10.18
CA ASP A 98 -1.95 -2.82 11.50
C ASP A 98 -0.54 -2.28 11.73
N SER A 99 -0.44 -0.96 11.77
CA SER A 99 0.77 -0.20 12.07
C SER A 99 0.39 1.20 12.54
N PRO A 100 0.63 1.58 13.79
CA PRO A 100 0.33 2.94 14.27
C PRO A 100 0.99 4.03 13.41
N LEU A 101 2.24 3.82 13.00
CA LEU A 101 2.95 4.76 12.14
C LEU A 101 2.30 4.87 10.74
N ALA A 102 1.83 3.76 10.16
CA ALA A 102 1.16 3.79 8.87
C ALA A 102 -0.21 4.49 8.95
N ILE A 103 -0.92 4.38 10.07
CA ILE A 103 -2.17 5.09 10.33
C ILE A 103 -1.93 6.59 10.32
N GLU A 104 -0.91 7.07 11.06
CA GLU A 104 -0.56 8.49 11.11
C GLU A 104 -0.07 9.01 9.75
N ALA A 105 0.77 8.25 9.05
CA ALA A 105 1.21 8.58 7.69
C ALA A 105 0.00 8.71 6.74
N THR A 106 -0.96 7.79 6.82
CA THR A 106 -2.18 7.84 5.99
C THR A 106 -3.02 9.09 6.30
N ARG A 107 -3.05 9.53 7.56
CA ARG A 107 -3.70 10.79 7.93
C ARG A 107 -3.00 12.00 7.32
N ILE A 108 -1.66 12.04 7.40
CA ILE A 108 -0.86 13.12 6.80
C ILE A 108 -1.09 13.18 5.28
N PHE A 109 -1.17 12.04 4.61
CA PHE A 109 -1.50 12.01 3.16
C PHE A 109 -2.82 12.70 2.83
N ARG A 110 -3.84 12.56 3.67
CA ARG A 110 -5.13 13.23 3.48
C ARG A 110 -5.08 14.73 3.69
N ASP A 111 -4.19 15.18 4.56
CA ASP A 111 -4.01 16.60 4.95
C ASP A 111 -2.91 17.28 4.09
N THR A 112 -2.34 16.58 3.10
CA THR A 112 -1.25 17.08 2.25
C THR A 112 -1.78 18.03 1.17
N ASP A 113 -0.96 19.02 0.80
CA ASP A 113 -1.28 20.00 -0.23
C ASP A 113 -1.54 19.34 -1.60
N MET A 114 -2.56 19.84 -2.29
CA MET A 114 -2.97 19.36 -3.62
C MET A 114 -1.83 19.33 -4.65
N GLU A 115 -0.83 20.18 -4.50
CA GLU A 115 0.33 20.27 -5.39
C GLU A 115 1.23 19.02 -5.36
N CYS A 116 1.17 18.24 -4.29
CA CYS A 116 1.95 17.00 -4.14
C CYS A 116 1.35 15.81 -4.89
N PHE A 117 0.08 15.91 -5.29
CA PHE A 117 -0.65 14.83 -5.93
C PHE A 117 -0.55 14.85 -7.46
N ASP A 118 -0.69 13.66 -8.07
CA ASP A 118 -0.84 13.52 -9.51
C ASP A 118 -2.19 14.08 -10.00
N GLU A 119 -2.37 14.17 -11.32
CA GLU A 119 -3.59 14.74 -11.91
C GLU A 119 -4.83 13.91 -11.62
N GLU A 120 -4.70 12.58 -11.60
CA GLU A 120 -5.81 11.67 -11.33
C GLU A 120 -6.31 11.82 -9.90
N THR A 121 -5.40 11.82 -8.93
CA THR A 121 -5.71 12.03 -7.51
C THR A 121 -6.35 13.39 -7.27
N ARG A 122 -5.82 14.46 -7.88
CA ARG A 122 -6.44 15.79 -7.81
C ARG A 122 -7.85 15.81 -8.37
N ALA A 123 -8.08 15.15 -9.51
CA ALA A 123 -9.41 15.04 -10.10
C ALA A 123 -10.40 14.26 -9.23
N MET A 124 -9.93 13.24 -8.51
CA MET A 124 -10.73 12.49 -7.53
C MET A 124 -11.09 13.35 -6.33
N LEU A 125 -10.11 14.03 -5.74
CA LEU A 125 -10.31 14.92 -4.58
C LEU A 125 -11.26 16.08 -4.91
N ALA A 126 -11.16 16.66 -6.11
CA ALA A 126 -12.08 17.68 -6.59
C ALA A 126 -13.54 17.20 -6.69
N LYS A 127 -13.76 15.90 -6.85
CA LYS A 127 -15.08 15.25 -6.82
C LYS A 127 -15.50 14.78 -5.41
N GLY A 128 -14.70 15.08 -4.38
CA GLY A 128 -14.94 14.61 -3.01
C GLY A 128 -14.61 13.13 -2.78
N ILE A 129 -13.83 12.51 -3.67
CA ILE A 129 -13.43 11.12 -3.57
C ILE A 129 -12.05 11.04 -2.92
N ASP A 130 -11.95 10.41 -1.75
CA ASP A 130 -10.67 10.12 -1.09
C ASP A 130 -10.00 8.92 -1.79
N PRO A 131 -8.82 9.09 -2.41
CA PRO A 131 -8.15 8.07 -3.23
C PRO A 131 -7.71 6.83 -2.44
N ILE A 132 -7.58 6.95 -1.12
CA ILE A 132 -7.12 5.86 -0.23
C ILE A 132 -8.19 5.39 0.75
N ALA A 133 -9.40 5.97 0.71
CA ALA A 133 -10.53 5.46 1.47
C ALA A 133 -11.20 4.30 0.72
N LEU A 134 -11.53 3.25 1.45
CA LEU A 134 -12.23 2.09 0.86
C LEU A 134 -13.21 1.46 1.86
N PRO A 135 -14.30 0.83 1.37
CA PRO A 135 -15.23 0.11 2.23
C PRO A 135 -14.53 -1.05 2.94
N GLY A 136 -14.79 -1.19 4.25
CA GLY A 136 -14.20 -2.25 5.06
C GLY A 136 -12.76 -2.00 5.52
N LEU A 137 -12.23 -0.77 5.34
CA LEU A 137 -10.96 -0.38 5.94
C LEU A 137 -11.09 -0.31 7.45
N ARG A 138 -10.15 -0.94 8.13
CA ARG A 138 -10.05 -0.98 9.59
C ARG A 138 -8.63 -0.64 10.01
N VAL A 139 -8.49 0.04 11.12
CA VAL A 139 -7.20 0.39 11.71
C VAL A 139 -7.10 -0.24 13.09
N THR A 140 -5.90 -0.64 13.51
CA THR A 140 -5.65 -1.22 14.82
C THR A 140 -4.50 -0.48 15.49
N VAL A 141 -4.77 0.04 16.67
CA VAL A 141 -3.81 0.83 17.45
C VAL A 141 -3.15 -0.03 18.52
N THR A 142 -3.94 -0.84 19.24
CA THR A 142 -3.47 -1.63 20.35
C THR A 142 -2.90 -3.00 19.92
N SER A 143 -2.08 -3.60 20.77
CA SER A 143 -1.55 -4.95 20.54
C SER A 143 -2.64 -6.03 20.62
N ASP A 144 -3.68 -5.81 21.42
CA ASP A 144 -4.77 -6.77 21.55
C ASP A 144 -5.66 -6.76 20.31
N GLU A 145 -5.98 -5.59 19.76
CA GLU A 145 -6.66 -5.48 18.45
C GLU A 145 -5.87 -6.19 17.35
N SER A 146 -4.54 -6.00 17.31
CA SER A 146 -3.65 -6.66 16.36
C SER A 146 -3.72 -8.21 16.47
N ARG A 147 -3.74 -8.74 17.69
CA ARG A 147 -3.87 -10.19 17.93
C ARG A 147 -5.21 -10.73 17.43
N MET A 148 -6.29 -10.00 17.65
CA MET A 148 -7.64 -10.39 17.24
C MET A 148 -7.79 -10.54 15.72
N ILE A 149 -7.01 -9.82 14.91
CA ILE A 149 -7.00 -9.99 13.46
C ILE A 149 -6.70 -11.44 13.07
N ASN A 150 -5.73 -12.07 13.74
CA ASN A 150 -5.30 -13.44 13.44
C ASN A 150 -6.28 -14.51 13.97
N ALA A 151 -7.09 -14.19 14.97
CA ALA A 151 -8.11 -15.07 15.51
C ALA A 151 -9.35 -15.16 14.61
N ASP A 152 -9.66 -14.08 13.90
CA ASP A 152 -10.79 -14.01 12.97
C ASP A 152 -10.51 -14.85 11.70
N ARG A 153 -11.47 -15.71 11.33
CA ARG A 153 -11.37 -16.65 10.20
C ARG A 153 -11.83 -16.07 8.86
N VAL A 154 -12.43 -14.88 8.86
CA VAL A 154 -12.88 -14.22 7.62
C VAL A 154 -11.64 -13.85 6.78
N PRO A 155 -11.60 -14.25 5.49
CA PRO A 155 -10.52 -13.83 4.59
C PRO A 155 -10.37 -12.30 4.53
N LYS A 156 -9.14 -11.81 4.64
CA LYS A 156 -8.84 -10.37 4.76
C LYS A 156 -7.49 -10.00 4.21
N VAL A 157 -7.29 -8.71 3.98
CA VAL A 157 -5.96 -8.13 3.71
C VAL A 157 -5.43 -7.50 4.99
N ILE A 158 -4.15 -7.72 5.28
CA ILE A 158 -3.44 -7.14 6.43
C ILE A 158 -2.21 -6.39 5.92
N LEU A 159 -2.25 -5.07 5.99
CA LEU A 159 -1.11 -4.20 5.68
C LEU A 159 -0.38 -3.91 6.99
N SER A 160 0.88 -4.30 7.10
CA SER A 160 1.63 -4.15 8.35
C SER A 160 3.11 -3.85 8.12
N ALA A 161 3.68 -2.99 8.93
CA ALA A 161 5.12 -2.70 8.94
C ALA A 161 5.88 -3.75 9.78
N SER A 162 7.15 -4.04 9.50
CA SER A 162 8.02 -3.40 8.52
C SER A 162 7.93 -4.07 7.14
N GLY A 163 8.30 -3.32 6.11
CA GLY A 163 8.33 -3.84 4.73
C GLY A 163 9.34 -4.95 4.49
N MET A 164 10.39 -5.03 5.32
CA MET A 164 11.44 -6.05 5.22
C MET A 164 11.20 -7.27 6.11
N CYS A 165 10.08 -7.35 6.81
CA CYS A 165 9.69 -8.43 7.73
C CYS A 165 10.64 -8.67 8.93
N GLU A 166 11.58 -7.78 9.18
CA GLU A 166 12.60 -7.93 10.24
C GLU A 166 12.11 -7.48 11.62
N ALA A 167 11.14 -6.56 11.65
CA ALA A 167 10.61 -5.98 12.87
C ALA A 167 9.11 -5.71 12.77
N GLY A 168 8.49 -5.27 13.85
CA GLY A 168 7.09 -4.83 13.87
C GLY A 168 6.07 -5.97 13.91
N ARG A 169 4.81 -5.57 13.80
CA ARG A 169 3.65 -6.47 13.89
C ARG A 169 3.55 -7.48 12.76
N ILE A 170 4.15 -7.16 11.59
CA ILE A 170 4.20 -8.05 10.43
C ILE A 170 4.75 -9.44 10.79
N ARG A 171 5.77 -9.53 11.65
CA ARG A 171 6.34 -10.82 12.08
C ARG A 171 5.30 -11.69 12.77
N HIS A 172 4.43 -11.07 13.57
CA HIS A 172 3.36 -11.77 14.25
C HIS A 172 2.31 -12.28 13.26
N HIS A 173 1.91 -11.45 12.29
CA HIS A 173 0.99 -11.88 11.24
C HIS A 173 1.56 -13.01 10.39
N LEU A 174 2.82 -12.92 9.97
CA LEU A 174 3.48 -13.99 9.22
C LEU A 174 3.50 -15.31 9.99
N LYS A 175 3.85 -15.29 11.28
CA LYS A 175 3.84 -16.48 12.12
C LYS A 175 2.47 -17.17 12.16
N HIS A 176 1.38 -16.43 12.10
CA HIS A 176 0.02 -16.97 12.18
C HIS A 176 -0.62 -17.30 10.85
N ASN A 177 -0.01 -16.90 9.72
CA ASN A 177 -0.62 -17.06 8.41
C ASN A 177 0.22 -17.86 7.40
N LEU A 178 1.56 -17.94 7.53
CA LEU A 178 2.42 -18.65 6.55
C LEU A 178 2.15 -20.14 6.40
N TRP A 179 1.65 -20.78 7.42
CA TRP A 179 1.33 -22.21 7.42
C TRP A 179 -0.09 -22.52 6.95
N ARG A 180 -0.92 -21.51 6.73
CA ARG A 180 -2.27 -21.67 6.21
C ARG A 180 -2.24 -21.93 4.70
N PRO A 181 -3.17 -22.73 4.16
CA PRO A 181 -3.23 -23.02 2.73
C PRO A 181 -3.52 -21.77 1.89
#